data_308fcf050d6b625a375d9faf4d2877ad
#
_entry.id   308fcf050d6b625a375d9faf4d2877ad
#
_cell.length_a   1.000
_cell.length_b   1.000
_cell.length_c   1.000
_cell.angle_alpha   90.00
_cell.angle_beta   90.00
_cell.angle_gamma   90.00
#
_symmetry.space_group_name_H-M   'P 1'
#
loop_
_entity.id
_entity.type
_entity.pdbx_description
1 polymer ?
#
loop_
_entity_poly.entity_id
_entity_poly.type
_entity_poly.pdbx_seq_one_letter_code
_entity_poly.pdbx_strand_id
1 'polypeptide(L)'
;HPAAALTEKQEGKTLTPAGLLQEAGAVLLTDDGRTNEDAGVLAAGLLMAAPLGLPVAVHAEDAGLRRNGVMNDGPLADLLGLPGNPPEAEAARIARDLEVLRYASRRSPATPRLHVQHLSTKRGLELIREAKRAGLPVTAEATPHHLTLTEEALRAFNPLFKVAPPLRGEEDREALLEGLLDGTLDAIATDHAPHTLAEKEKDLLRAPFGIPSLEVAFPLLYTELHLKRGFPLPRLVELFTDGPRRVLGLPPLPLEEGAEASLVLLSPKERPVDPSAFASKARYSPWAGWVLGGWPVLTLVAGRIVHEALK
;
A
#
# COMPACT_ATOMS: atom_id res chain seq x y z
N HIS A 1 -1.29 -13.76 7.81
CA HIS A 1 0.05 -13.83 7.18
C HIS A 1 0.86 -12.62 7.63
N PRO A 2 1.80 -12.77 8.59
CA PRO A 2 2.61 -11.66 9.07
C PRO A 2 3.73 -11.30 8.08
N ALA A 3 4.10 -10.02 8.04
CA ALA A 3 5.38 -9.56 7.53
C ALA A 3 6.41 -9.55 8.67
N ALA A 4 7.69 -9.73 8.34
CA ALA A 4 8.78 -9.60 9.28
C ALA A 4 9.74 -8.49 8.85
N ALA A 5 10.49 -7.93 9.81
CA ALA A 5 11.48 -6.91 9.52
C ALA A 5 12.62 -7.49 8.65
N LEU A 6 13.03 -6.76 7.63
CA LEU A 6 14.19 -7.09 6.81
C LEU A 6 15.49 -6.94 7.60
N THR A 7 15.56 -5.87 8.40
CA THR A 7 16.73 -5.59 9.23
C THR A 7 16.37 -5.53 10.72
N GLU A 8 17.34 -5.80 11.58
CA GLU A 8 17.15 -5.71 13.03
C GLU A 8 16.68 -4.30 13.42
N LYS A 9 15.60 -4.23 14.20
CA LYS A 9 14.95 -2.99 14.65
C LYS A 9 14.57 -2.04 13.50
N GLN A 10 14.52 -2.53 12.26
CA GLN A 10 14.29 -1.72 11.06
C GLN A 10 15.31 -0.57 10.91
N GLU A 11 16.57 -0.81 11.27
CA GLU A 11 17.62 0.21 11.21
C GLU A 11 18.36 0.25 9.86
N GLY A 12 18.02 -0.63 8.91
CA GLY A 12 18.65 -0.67 7.58
C GLY A 12 20.13 -1.10 7.61
N LYS A 13 20.59 -1.86 8.63
CA LYS A 13 21.99 -2.20 8.83
C LYS A 13 22.24 -3.70 8.81
N THR A 14 21.71 -4.44 9.79
CA THR A 14 21.94 -5.86 9.99
C THR A 14 20.72 -6.63 9.56
N LEU A 15 20.85 -7.59 8.65
CA LEU A 15 19.75 -8.43 8.21
C LEU A 15 19.26 -9.32 9.34
N THR A 16 17.94 -9.54 9.37
CA THR A 16 17.30 -10.51 10.27
C THR A 16 17.48 -11.95 9.74
N PRO A 17 17.33 -12.98 10.58
CA PRO A 17 17.43 -14.38 10.15
C PRO A 17 16.14 -14.81 9.40
N ALA A 18 16.02 -14.46 8.12
CA ALA A 18 14.81 -14.64 7.31
C ALA A 18 14.24 -16.07 7.34
N GLY A 19 15.12 -17.11 7.35
CA GLY A 19 14.68 -18.51 7.42
C GLY A 19 13.89 -18.80 8.71
N LEU A 20 14.38 -18.36 9.86
CA LEU A 20 13.68 -18.53 11.14
C LEU A 20 12.37 -17.73 11.19
N LEU A 21 12.36 -16.55 10.58
CA LEU A 21 11.13 -15.73 10.51
C LEU A 21 10.09 -16.39 9.59
N GLN A 22 10.51 -17.00 8.49
CA GLN A 22 9.62 -17.78 7.63
C GLN A 22 9.06 -19.02 8.36
N GLU A 23 9.88 -19.75 9.08
CA GLU A 23 9.42 -20.88 9.93
C GLU A 23 8.41 -20.42 10.97
N ALA A 24 8.53 -19.20 11.50
CA ALA A 24 7.55 -18.58 12.39
C ALA A 24 6.29 -18.05 11.66
N GLY A 25 6.21 -18.19 10.33
CA GLY A 25 5.04 -17.86 9.52
C GLY A 25 5.11 -16.57 8.74
N ALA A 26 6.26 -15.88 8.69
CA ALA A 26 6.42 -14.68 7.88
C ALA A 26 6.36 -15.01 6.38
N VAL A 27 5.63 -14.21 5.61
CA VAL A 27 5.44 -14.36 4.17
C VAL A 27 6.07 -13.23 3.35
N LEU A 28 6.60 -12.20 4.02
CA LEU A 28 7.16 -10.99 3.44
C LEU A 28 8.22 -10.43 4.38
N LEU A 29 9.28 -9.82 3.83
CA LEU A 29 10.28 -9.06 4.59
C LEU A 29 10.16 -7.58 4.23
N THR A 30 10.12 -6.70 5.23
CA THR A 30 10.06 -5.24 5.02
C THR A 30 10.58 -4.48 6.24
N ASP A 31 11.13 -3.29 6.00
CA ASP A 31 11.40 -2.30 7.05
C ASP A 31 10.38 -1.14 6.98
N ASP A 32 9.18 -1.40 6.43
CA ASP A 32 8.15 -0.38 6.19
C ASP A 32 7.90 0.53 7.39
N GLY A 33 7.57 1.77 7.03
CA GLY A 33 7.68 2.96 7.85
C GLY A 33 9.09 3.58 7.81
N ARG A 34 10.10 2.86 7.28
CA ARG A 34 11.46 3.36 7.06
C ARG A 34 11.99 2.94 5.70
N THR A 35 12.78 3.81 5.09
CA THR A 35 13.49 3.50 3.85
C THR A 35 14.85 2.88 4.18
N ASN A 36 15.19 1.78 3.51
CA ASN A 36 16.52 1.21 3.61
C ASN A 36 17.51 2.03 2.75
N GLU A 37 18.36 2.83 3.38
CA GLU A 37 19.28 3.73 2.70
C GLU A 37 20.47 3.01 2.05
N ASP A 38 20.87 1.84 2.56
CA ASP A 38 22.03 1.09 2.06
C ASP A 38 21.61 0.12 0.95
N ALA A 39 22.04 0.39 -0.28
CA ALA A 39 21.82 -0.47 -1.44
C ALA A 39 22.45 -1.87 -1.27
N GLY A 40 23.56 -1.99 -0.55
CA GLY A 40 24.23 -3.26 -0.26
C GLY A 40 23.42 -4.13 0.68
N VAL A 41 22.80 -3.52 1.70
CA VAL A 41 21.89 -4.22 2.62
C VAL A 41 20.65 -4.71 1.88
N LEU A 42 20.04 -3.88 1.02
CA LEU A 42 18.90 -4.31 0.18
C LEU A 42 19.30 -5.45 -0.76
N ALA A 43 20.48 -5.36 -1.41
CA ALA A 43 20.98 -6.43 -2.28
C ALA A 43 21.17 -7.75 -1.53
N ALA A 44 21.81 -7.70 -0.35
CA ALA A 44 21.99 -8.86 0.50
C ALA A 44 20.66 -9.44 0.99
N GLY A 45 19.69 -8.58 1.34
CA GLY A 45 18.33 -8.97 1.71
C GLY A 45 17.59 -9.70 0.59
N LEU A 46 17.62 -9.18 -0.64
CA LEU A 46 17.05 -9.82 -1.82
C LEU A 46 17.69 -11.18 -2.11
N LEU A 47 19.03 -11.28 -2.01
CA LEU A 47 19.76 -12.52 -2.21
C LEU A 47 19.45 -13.56 -1.13
N MET A 48 19.28 -13.14 0.13
CA MET A 48 18.90 -13.99 1.25
C MET A 48 17.46 -14.49 1.12
N ALA A 49 16.53 -13.62 0.71
CA ALA A 49 15.11 -13.93 0.60
C ALA A 49 14.77 -14.82 -0.61
N ALA A 50 15.54 -14.72 -1.72
CA ALA A 50 15.27 -15.41 -2.96
C ALA A 50 15.13 -16.94 -2.82
N PRO A 51 16.07 -17.69 -2.20
CA PRO A 51 15.93 -19.15 -2.04
C PRO A 51 14.78 -19.55 -1.13
N LEU A 52 14.29 -18.65 -0.31
CA LEU A 52 13.13 -18.85 0.57
C LEU A 52 11.80 -18.53 -0.15
N GLY A 53 11.85 -17.99 -1.37
CA GLY A 53 10.66 -17.54 -2.10
C GLY A 53 9.97 -16.34 -1.44
N LEU A 54 10.61 -15.65 -0.49
CA LEU A 54 10.05 -14.48 0.18
C LEU A 54 10.25 -13.23 -0.67
N PRO A 55 9.20 -12.40 -0.89
CA PRO A 55 9.39 -11.06 -1.42
C PRO A 55 10.01 -10.12 -0.37
N VAL A 56 10.78 -9.15 -0.84
CA VAL A 56 11.24 -8.01 -0.04
C VAL A 56 10.43 -6.80 -0.46
N ALA A 57 9.72 -6.18 0.47
CA ALA A 57 8.95 -4.97 0.22
C ALA A 57 9.70 -3.73 0.73
N VAL A 58 9.52 -2.61 0.00
CA VAL A 58 10.21 -1.37 0.27
C VAL A 58 9.27 -0.18 0.33
N HIS A 59 9.43 0.64 1.37
CA HIS A 59 8.95 2.01 1.43
C HIS A 59 9.93 2.89 0.65
N ALA A 60 9.52 3.34 -0.54
CA ALA A 60 10.44 3.96 -1.49
C ALA A 60 10.40 5.50 -1.39
N GLU A 61 11.07 6.07 -0.41
CA GLU A 61 11.27 7.52 -0.29
C GLU A 61 12.76 7.82 0.00
N ASP A 62 13.40 8.64 -0.84
CA ASP A 62 14.77 9.12 -0.58
C ASP A 62 14.77 10.13 0.56
N ALA A 63 15.44 9.81 1.68
CA ALA A 63 15.44 10.64 2.87
C ALA A 63 16.11 12.01 2.65
N GLY A 64 17.09 12.08 1.76
CA GLY A 64 17.79 13.31 1.41
C GLY A 64 16.92 14.30 0.65
N LEU A 65 16.04 13.81 -0.24
CA LEU A 65 15.08 14.60 -0.99
C LEU A 65 13.81 14.88 -0.16
N ARG A 66 13.28 13.86 0.51
CA ARG A 66 12.09 13.99 1.36
C ARG A 66 12.27 14.98 2.50
N ARG A 67 13.45 14.95 3.16
CA ARG A 67 13.74 15.78 4.35
C ARG A 67 12.60 15.70 5.40
N ASN A 68 12.06 16.87 5.77
CA ASN A 68 10.94 17.03 6.71
C ASN A 68 9.61 17.33 6.01
N GLY A 69 9.48 16.98 4.71
CA GLY A 69 8.27 17.20 3.93
C GLY A 69 7.04 16.57 4.57
N VAL A 70 5.94 17.31 4.65
CA VAL A 70 4.68 16.89 5.27
C VAL A 70 3.52 16.76 4.28
N MET A 71 3.71 17.24 3.06
CA MET A 71 2.77 17.15 1.95
C MET A 71 3.52 17.06 0.62
N ASN A 72 2.80 16.90 -0.49
CA ASN A 72 3.42 16.97 -1.81
C ASN A 72 4.13 18.31 -2.01
N ASP A 73 5.32 18.28 -2.61
CA ASP A 73 6.06 19.48 -2.99
C ASP A 73 5.43 20.12 -4.25
N GLY A 74 5.27 21.44 -4.22
CA GLY A 74 4.71 22.18 -5.35
C GLY A 74 3.95 23.44 -4.94
N PRO A 75 3.21 24.07 -5.89
CA PRO A 75 2.57 25.36 -5.67
C PRO A 75 1.63 25.41 -4.46
N LEU A 76 0.97 24.30 -4.12
CA LEU A 76 0.11 24.25 -2.93
C LEU A 76 0.92 24.27 -1.64
N ALA A 77 2.03 23.53 -1.56
CA ALA A 77 2.92 23.55 -0.41
C ALA A 77 3.50 24.95 -0.18
N ASP A 78 3.96 25.61 -1.24
CA ASP A 78 4.44 26.98 -1.21
C ASP A 78 3.37 27.95 -0.71
N LEU A 79 2.15 27.83 -1.25
CA LEU A 79 1.01 28.66 -0.84
C LEU A 79 0.68 28.51 0.64
N LEU A 80 0.76 27.29 1.17
CA LEU A 80 0.45 26.96 2.57
C LEU A 80 1.64 27.20 3.50
N GLY A 81 2.84 27.47 2.96
CA GLY A 81 4.06 27.62 3.77
C GLY A 81 4.50 26.34 4.45
N LEU A 82 4.20 25.18 3.84
CA LEU A 82 4.51 23.86 4.41
C LEU A 82 5.70 23.22 3.67
N PRO A 83 6.57 22.48 4.37
CA PRO A 83 7.65 21.76 3.72
C PRO A 83 7.11 20.65 2.80
N GLY A 84 7.55 20.67 1.54
CA GLY A 84 7.19 19.71 0.52
C GLY A 84 8.03 18.43 0.56
N ASN A 85 7.45 17.35 0.10
CA ASN A 85 8.10 16.07 -0.20
C ASN A 85 8.00 15.84 -1.71
N PRO A 86 9.10 16.04 -2.47
CA PRO A 86 9.05 16.01 -3.91
C PRO A 86 8.77 14.61 -4.47
N PRO A 87 8.02 14.49 -5.59
CA PRO A 87 7.80 13.22 -6.28
C PRO A 87 9.10 12.48 -6.64
N GLU A 88 10.17 13.23 -6.86
CA GLU A 88 11.50 12.71 -7.15
C GLU A 88 12.08 11.89 -6.00
N ALA A 89 11.64 12.10 -4.75
CA ALA A 89 12.08 11.29 -3.61
C ALA A 89 11.64 9.83 -3.78
N GLU A 90 10.42 9.59 -4.25
CA GLU A 90 9.92 8.25 -4.57
C GLU A 90 10.59 7.69 -5.83
N ALA A 91 10.62 8.47 -6.92
CA ALA A 91 11.15 8.03 -8.21
C ALA A 91 12.65 7.66 -8.15
N ALA A 92 13.46 8.48 -7.48
CA ALA A 92 14.90 8.21 -7.31
C ALA A 92 15.15 6.92 -6.51
N ARG A 93 14.34 6.69 -5.48
CA ARG A 93 14.44 5.48 -4.66
C ARG A 93 14.03 4.25 -5.45
N ILE A 94 12.92 4.28 -6.15
CA ILE A 94 12.47 3.18 -7.02
C ILE A 94 13.52 2.87 -8.08
N ALA A 95 14.06 3.88 -8.77
CA ALA A 95 15.09 3.68 -9.78
C ALA A 95 16.32 2.97 -9.21
N ARG A 96 16.82 3.40 -8.03
CA ARG A 96 17.92 2.72 -7.32
C ARG A 96 17.58 1.27 -6.99
N ASP A 97 16.40 1.02 -6.42
CA ASP A 97 16.00 -0.31 -5.95
C ASP A 97 15.81 -1.29 -7.12
N LEU A 98 15.37 -0.81 -8.28
CA LEU A 98 15.31 -1.59 -9.50
C LEU A 98 16.71 -1.98 -10.01
N GLU A 99 17.72 -1.11 -9.92
CA GLU A 99 19.10 -1.48 -10.25
C GLU A 99 19.67 -2.50 -9.28
N VAL A 100 19.33 -2.38 -7.99
CA VAL A 100 19.70 -3.40 -6.97
C VAL A 100 19.02 -4.74 -7.29
N LEU A 101 17.76 -4.74 -7.70
CA LEU A 101 17.06 -5.95 -8.13
C LEU A 101 17.70 -6.57 -9.38
N ARG A 102 18.12 -5.76 -10.37
CA ARG A 102 18.87 -6.24 -11.55
C ARG A 102 20.17 -6.93 -11.14
N TYR A 103 20.91 -6.34 -10.21
CA TYR A 103 22.12 -6.94 -9.66
C TYR A 103 21.83 -8.26 -8.96
N ALA A 104 20.86 -8.31 -8.05
CA ALA A 104 20.48 -9.52 -7.33
C ALA A 104 20.00 -10.64 -8.27
N SER A 105 19.23 -10.30 -9.31
CA SER A 105 18.74 -11.26 -10.31
C SER A 105 19.84 -11.91 -11.13
N ARG A 106 20.94 -11.21 -11.37
CA ARG A 106 22.12 -11.81 -12.04
C ARG A 106 22.97 -12.68 -11.12
N ARG A 107 22.87 -12.51 -9.80
CA ARG A 107 23.72 -13.17 -8.80
C ARG A 107 23.07 -14.38 -8.15
N SER A 108 21.76 -14.43 -8.12
CA SER A 108 21.00 -15.50 -7.47
C SER A 108 20.54 -16.56 -8.47
N PRO A 109 20.66 -17.86 -8.17
CA PRO A 109 20.04 -18.93 -8.96
C PRO A 109 18.52 -18.99 -8.74
N ALA A 110 18.02 -18.48 -7.61
CA ALA A 110 16.60 -18.31 -7.33
C ALA A 110 16.16 -16.89 -7.70
N THR A 111 14.88 -16.68 -7.98
CA THR A 111 14.33 -15.37 -8.39
C THR A 111 14.16 -14.44 -7.18
N PRO A 112 14.96 -13.37 -7.04
CA PRO A 112 14.70 -12.33 -6.04
C PRO A 112 13.41 -11.60 -6.42
N ARG A 113 12.58 -11.26 -5.44
CA ARG A 113 11.30 -10.59 -5.67
C ARG A 113 11.27 -9.29 -4.88
N LEU A 114 11.07 -8.17 -5.60
CA LEU A 114 10.91 -6.85 -5.00
C LEU A 114 9.44 -6.43 -5.07
N HIS A 115 8.92 -5.87 -4.00
CA HIS A 115 7.61 -5.26 -3.96
C HIS A 115 7.70 -3.79 -3.54
N VAL A 116 7.17 -2.89 -4.35
CA VAL A 116 7.11 -1.46 -4.02
C VAL A 116 5.77 -1.16 -3.38
N GLN A 117 5.80 -0.79 -2.10
CA GLN A 117 4.62 -0.49 -1.30
C GLN A 117 4.04 0.89 -1.65
N HIS A 118 2.72 1.06 -1.46
CA HIS A 118 1.96 2.33 -1.49
C HIS A 118 2.47 3.36 -2.51
N LEU A 119 2.67 2.94 -3.77
CA LEU A 119 3.13 3.82 -4.85
C LEU A 119 2.24 5.07 -4.97
N SER A 120 2.85 6.25 -5.07
CA SER A 120 2.11 7.51 -5.04
C SER A 120 2.30 8.37 -6.30
N THR A 121 3.33 8.13 -7.13
CA THR A 121 3.69 9.02 -8.24
C THR A 121 3.56 8.37 -9.61
N LYS A 122 3.21 9.17 -10.61
CA LYS A 122 3.22 8.80 -12.03
C LYS A 122 4.60 8.32 -12.48
N ARG A 123 5.67 9.05 -12.08
CA ARG A 123 7.02 8.67 -12.46
C ARG A 123 7.45 7.34 -11.86
N GLY A 124 7.07 7.07 -10.61
CA GLY A 124 7.29 5.76 -9.98
C GLY A 124 6.58 4.64 -10.74
N LEU A 125 5.33 4.88 -11.15
CA LEU A 125 4.57 3.93 -11.97
C LEU A 125 5.24 3.63 -13.32
N GLU A 126 5.74 4.66 -14.01
CA GLU A 126 6.46 4.48 -15.27
C GLU A 126 7.70 3.61 -15.09
N LEU A 127 8.49 3.83 -14.05
CA LEU A 127 9.67 3.01 -13.72
C LEU A 127 9.30 1.55 -13.47
N ILE A 128 8.23 1.28 -12.73
CA ILE A 128 7.73 -0.08 -12.49
C ILE A 128 7.25 -0.72 -13.81
N ARG A 129 6.52 0.03 -14.64
CA ARG A 129 6.05 -0.45 -15.95
C ARG A 129 7.21 -0.83 -16.87
N GLU A 130 8.23 0.01 -16.95
CA GLU A 130 9.46 -0.25 -17.69
C GLU A 130 10.21 -1.50 -17.17
N ALA A 131 10.33 -1.62 -15.85
CA ALA A 131 10.98 -2.76 -15.21
C ALA A 131 10.25 -4.09 -15.48
N LYS A 132 8.92 -4.09 -15.39
CA LYS A 132 8.09 -5.26 -15.72
C LYS A 132 8.23 -5.67 -17.20
N ARG A 133 8.22 -4.69 -18.13
CA ARG A 133 8.46 -4.94 -19.56
C ARG A 133 9.84 -5.52 -19.83
N ALA A 134 10.83 -5.14 -19.03
CA ALA A 134 12.18 -5.72 -19.09
C ALA A 134 12.31 -7.07 -18.40
N GLY A 135 11.22 -7.65 -17.89
CA GLY A 135 11.18 -8.97 -17.26
C GLY A 135 11.73 -8.99 -15.82
N LEU A 136 11.86 -7.84 -15.15
CA LEU A 136 12.27 -7.81 -13.75
C LEU A 136 11.16 -8.33 -12.83
N PRO A 137 11.49 -9.13 -11.81
CA PRO A 137 10.54 -9.68 -10.85
C PRO A 137 10.14 -8.63 -9.80
N VAL A 138 9.49 -7.57 -10.25
CA VAL A 138 8.98 -6.47 -9.43
C VAL A 138 7.47 -6.44 -9.46
N THR A 139 6.87 -6.16 -8.29
CA THR A 139 5.44 -5.89 -8.11
C THR A 139 5.26 -4.56 -7.38
N ALA A 140 4.09 -3.96 -7.49
CA ALA A 140 3.76 -2.72 -6.81
C ALA A 140 2.29 -2.67 -6.42
N GLU A 141 1.98 -1.85 -5.44
CA GLU A 141 0.62 -1.63 -4.93
C GLU A 141 0.30 -0.14 -4.80
N ALA A 142 -0.99 0.18 -4.78
CA ALA A 142 -1.48 1.52 -4.43
C ALA A 142 -2.47 1.44 -3.27
N THR A 143 -2.70 2.57 -2.61
CA THR A 143 -3.61 2.63 -1.46
C THR A 143 -4.93 3.32 -1.80
N PRO A 144 -6.02 3.06 -1.05
CA PRO A 144 -7.28 3.75 -1.24
C PRO A 144 -7.16 5.28 -1.20
N HIS A 145 -6.30 5.81 -0.32
CA HIS A 145 -6.12 7.25 -0.20
C HIS A 145 -5.38 7.86 -1.40
N HIS A 146 -4.34 7.22 -1.97
CA HIS A 146 -3.68 7.71 -3.18
C HIS A 146 -4.57 7.58 -4.44
N LEU A 147 -5.56 6.69 -4.42
CA LEU A 147 -6.51 6.49 -5.53
C LEU A 147 -7.74 7.41 -5.47
N THR A 148 -8.07 8.00 -4.32
CA THR A 148 -9.32 8.77 -4.14
C THR A 148 -9.13 10.20 -3.65
N LEU A 149 -7.97 10.53 -3.12
CA LEU A 149 -7.65 11.86 -2.59
C LEU A 149 -6.47 12.46 -3.34
N THR A 150 -6.36 13.80 -3.28
CA THR A 150 -5.22 14.55 -3.78
C THR A 150 -4.68 15.48 -2.69
N GLU A 151 -3.55 16.14 -2.96
CA GLU A 151 -2.95 17.14 -2.08
C GLU A 151 -3.91 18.27 -1.68
N GLU A 152 -4.94 18.54 -2.50
CA GLU A 152 -5.99 19.52 -2.21
C GLU A 152 -6.72 19.25 -0.89
N ALA A 153 -6.76 17.99 -0.41
CA ALA A 153 -7.32 17.63 0.88
C ALA A 153 -6.60 18.30 2.06
N LEU A 154 -5.35 18.74 1.87
CA LEU A 154 -4.56 19.44 2.89
C LEU A 154 -4.75 20.95 2.90
N ARG A 155 -5.49 21.52 1.92
CA ARG A 155 -5.73 22.96 1.81
C ARG A 155 -6.35 23.58 3.08
N ALA A 156 -7.14 22.83 3.81
CA ALA A 156 -7.73 23.24 5.07
C ALA A 156 -6.87 22.92 6.32
N PHE A 157 -5.59 22.58 6.13
CA PHE A 157 -4.66 22.19 7.20
C PHE A 157 -5.16 21.03 8.08
N ASN A 158 -5.99 20.12 7.53
CA ASN A 158 -6.52 19.00 8.29
C ASN A 158 -5.50 17.84 8.36
N PRO A 159 -4.96 17.52 9.54
CA PRO A 159 -3.94 16.48 9.71
C PRO A 159 -4.45 15.06 9.47
N LEU A 160 -5.76 14.84 9.39
CA LEU A 160 -6.34 13.53 9.07
C LEU A 160 -5.90 13.04 7.67
N PHE A 161 -5.52 13.96 6.77
CA PHE A 161 -5.03 13.65 5.42
C PHE A 161 -3.50 13.52 5.33
N LYS A 162 -2.77 13.69 6.45
CA LYS A 162 -1.31 13.57 6.46
C LYS A 162 -0.88 12.11 6.42
N VAL A 163 -0.19 11.72 5.34
CA VAL A 163 0.31 10.35 5.08
C VAL A 163 1.68 10.40 4.41
N ALA A 164 2.44 9.33 4.47
CA ALA A 164 3.72 9.16 3.78
C ALA A 164 3.73 7.80 3.02
N PRO A 165 3.97 7.82 1.70
CA PRO A 165 4.16 8.99 0.83
C PRO A 165 2.96 9.94 0.86
N PRO A 166 3.14 11.24 0.56
CA PRO A 166 2.04 12.20 0.62
C PRO A 166 1.01 11.98 -0.48
N LEU A 167 -0.22 12.47 -0.25
CA LEU A 167 -1.21 12.62 -1.30
C LEU A 167 -0.64 13.54 -2.37
N ARG A 168 -0.64 13.10 -3.64
CA ARG A 168 -0.07 13.79 -4.77
C ARG A 168 -1.11 14.61 -5.56
N GLY A 169 -0.69 15.16 -6.67
CA GLY A 169 -1.56 15.87 -7.60
C GLY A 169 -2.51 14.94 -8.36
N GLU A 170 -3.42 15.56 -9.10
CA GLU A 170 -4.42 14.85 -9.91
C GLU A 170 -3.78 13.97 -10.98
N GLU A 171 -2.69 14.42 -11.61
CA GLU A 171 -1.99 13.69 -12.65
C GLU A 171 -1.39 12.37 -12.13
N ASP A 172 -0.85 12.37 -10.90
CA ASP A 172 -0.34 11.17 -10.25
C ASP A 172 -1.49 10.20 -9.92
N ARG A 173 -2.58 10.71 -9.36
CA ARG A 173 -3.76 9.91 -9.04
C ARG A 173 -4.33 9.20 -10.29
N GLU A 174 -4.52 9.93 -11.38
CA GLU A 174 -5.03 9.34 -12.64
C GLU A 174 -4.05 8.31 -13.21
N ALA A 175 -2.75 8.55 -13.14
CA ALA A 175 -1.75 7.58 -13.56
C ALA A 175 -1.83 6.27 -12.74
N LEU A 176 -2.03 6.35 -11.42
CA LEU A 176 -2.22 5.14 -10.59
C LEU A 176 -3.47 4.37 -10.99
N LEU A 177 -4.58 5.06 -11.31
CA LEU A 177 -5.81 4.41 -11.80
C LEU A 177 -5.58 3.68 -13.14
N GLU A 178 -4.83 4.28 -14.06
CA GLU A 178 -4.40 3.62 -15.29
C GLU A 178 -3.53 2.38 -14.98
N GLY A 179 -2.61 2.49 -14.02
CA GLY A 179 -1.75 1.39 -13.57
C GLY A 179 -2.51 0.20 -12.97
N LEU A 180 -3.68 0.44 -12.36
CA LEU A 180 -4.57 -0.65 -11.92
C LEU A 180 -5.22 -1.37 -13.10
N LEU A 181 -5.57 -0.63 -14.16
CA LEU A 181 -6.24 -1.19 -15.35
C LEU A 181 -5.28 -1.98 -16.22
N ASP A 182 -4.08 -1.46 -16.48
CA ASP A 182 -3.09 -2.05 -17.37
C ASP A 182 -2.25 -3.17 -16.73
N GLY A 183 -2.43 -3.41 -15.41
CA GLY A 183 -1.73 -4.46 -14.67
C GLY A 183 -0.31 -4.06 -14.22
N THR A 184 0.06 -2.79 -14.33
CA THR A 184 1.32 -2.28 -13.74
C THR A 184 1.28 -2.37 -12.22
N LEU A 185 0.12 -2.07 -11.60
CA LEU A 185 -0.14 -2.30 -10.19
C LEU A 185 -0.78 -3.68 -9.97
N ASP A 186 -0.24 -4.42 -9.02
CA ASP A 186 -0.58 -5.82 -8.77
C ASP A 186 -1.63 -5.99 -7.67
N ALA A 187 -1.69 -5.04 -6.74
CA ALA A 187 -2.54 -5.13 -5.56
C ALA A 187 -3.01 -3.74 -5.08
N ILE A 188 -4.03 -3.75 -4.25
CA ILE A 188 -4.42 -2.62 -3.41
C ILE A 188 -4.12 -3.00 -1.96
N ALA A 189 -3.32 -2.18 -1.29
CA ALA A 189 -3.03 -2.30 0.13
C ALA A 189 -3.63 -1.12 0.89
N THR A 190 -4.06 -1.37 2.12
CA THR A 190 -4.75 -0.34 2.89
C THR A 190 -3.82 0.70 3.48
N ASP A 191 -2.58 0.34 3.74
CA ASP A 191 -1.65 1.15 4.54
C ASP A 191 -2.37 1.68 5.80
N HIS A 192 -3.06 0.77 6.51
CA HIS A 192 -3.86 1.11 7.69
C HIS A 192 -2.97 1.50 8.85
N ALA A 193 -2.73 2.81 9.00
CA ALA A 193 -1.86 3.38 10.01
C ALA A 193 -2.64 4.28 11.01
N PRO A 194 -3.38 3.67 11.96
CA PRO A 194 -4.16 4.40 12.94
C PRO A 194 -3.29 5.03 14.02
N HIS A 195 -3.65 6.25 14.42
CA HIS A 195 -3.08 6.97 15.56
C HIS A 195 -4.20 7.36 16.53
N THR A 196 -3.84 7.84 17.72
CA THR A 196 -4.85 8.41 18.60
C THR A 196 -5.38 9.73 18.02
N LEU A 197 -6.65 10.06 18.31
CA LEU A 197 -7.23 11.32 17.84
C LEU A 197 -6.43 12.52 18.35
N ALA A 198 -6.00 12.49 19.61
CA ALA A 198 -5.17 13.55 20.20
C ALA A 198 -3.82 13.76 19.50
N GLU A 199 -3.24 12.71 18.90
CA GLU A 199 -2.05 12.84 18.07
C GLU A 199 -2.37 13.47 16.73
N LYS A 200 -3.50 13.11 16.13
CA LYS A 200 -3.96 13.63 14.83
C LYS A 200 -4.53 15.07 14.94
N GLU A 201 -4.93 15.53 16.10
CA GLU A 201 -5.41 16.91 16.34
C GLU A 201 -4.28 17.95 16.49
N LYS A 202 -3.01 17.52 16.47
CA LYS A 202 -1.86 18.43 16.40
C LYS A 202 -1.83 19.14 15.04
N ASP A 203 -1.03 20.22 14.94
CA ASP A 203 -0.78 20.87 13.64
C ASP A 203 -0.13 19.92 12.63
N LEU A 204 -0.21 20.27 11.32
CA LEU A 204 0.32 19.44 10.25
C LEU A 204 1.82 19.11 10.38
N LEU A 205 2.62 19.97 11.00
CA LEU A 205 4.06 19.69 11.19
C LEU A 205 4.28 18.61 12.24
N ARG A 206 3.46 18.57 13.28
CA ARG A 206 3.63 17.69 14.46
C ARG A 206 2.75 16.44 14.44
N ALA A 207 1.63 16.47 13.73
CA ALA A 207 0.77 15.30 13.60
C ALA A 207 1.53 14.12 12.96
N PRO A 208 1.32 12.87 13.40
CA PRO A 208 1.94 11.72 12.79
C PRO A 208 1.37 11.46 11.38
N PHE A 209 2.17 10.83 10.53
CA PHE A 209 1.73 10.30 9.23
C PHE A 209 0.89 9.05 9.44
N GLY A 210 -0.19 8.90 8.67
CA GLY A 210 -1.02 7.69 8.66
C GLY A 210 -2.51 7.98 8.60
N ILE A 211 -3.22 7.11 7.86
CA ILE A 211 -4.66 7.15 7.62
C ILE A 211 -5.26 5.79 8.00
N PRO A 212 -6.32 5.74 8.83
CA PRO A 212 -7.08 4.49 9.05
C PRO A 212 -8.00 4.23 7.87
N SER A 213 -7.68 3.23 7.04
CA SER A 213 -8.36 2.95 5.78
C SER A 213 -8.98 1.55 5.69
N LEU A 214 -8.57 0.60 6.54
CA LEU A 214 -8.93 -0.82 6.42
C LEU A 214 -10.44 -1.07 6.28
N GLU A 215 -11.26 -0.42 7.11
CA GLU A 215 -12.69 -0.67 7.16
C GLU A 215 -13.48 -0.06 6.01
N VAL A 216 -12.89 0.92 5.32
CA VAL A 216 -13.52 1.60 4.19
C VAL A 216 -12.89 1.27 2.84
N ALA A 217 -11.77 0.53 2.81
CA ALA A 217 -10.97 0.32 1.60
C ALA A 217 -11.81 -0.20 0.43
N PHE A 218 -12.50 -1.34 0.59
CA PHE A 218 -13.31 -1.91 -0.49
C PHE A 218 -14.56 -1.06 -0.79
N PRO A 219 -15.41 -0.67 0.19
CA PRO A 219 -16.55 0.21 -0.06
C PRO A 219 -16.19 1.52 -0.78
N LEU A 220 -15.08 2.12 -0.40
CA LEU A 220 -14.59 3.36 -1.02
C LEU A 220 -14.26 3.15 -2.49
N LEU A 221 -13.44 2.14 -2.81
CA LEU A 221 -13.02 1.91 -4.18
C LEU A 221 -14.14 1.29 -5.03
N TYR A 222 -15.03 0.49 -4.45
CA TYR A 222 -16.25 0.04 -5.12
C TYR A 222 -17.11 1.25 -5.56
N THR A 223 -17.29 2.23 -4.69
CA THR A 223 -18.08 3.42 -5.00
C THR A 223 -17.36 4.34 -5.97
N GLU A 224 -16.13 4.75 -5.65
CA GLU A 224 -15.41 5.76 -6.42
C GLU A 224 -14.92 5.25 -7.78
N LEU A 225 -14.45 4.00 -7.86
CA LEU A 225 -13.92 3.47 -9.09
C LEU A 225 -14.97 2.68 -9.89
N HIS A 226 -15.66 1.71 -9.26
CA HIS A 226 -16.60 0.87 -10.01
C HIS A 226 -17.89 1.62 -10.34
N LEU A 227 -18.59 2.16 -9.35
CA LEU A 227 -19.89 2.80 -9.59
C LEU A 227 -19.77 4.13 -10.34
N LYS A 228 -18.82 5.00 -9.96
CA LYS A 228 -18.71 6.35 -10.54
C LYS A 228 -17.89 6.40 -11.83
N ARG A 229 -16.87 5.54 -11.98
CA ARG A 229 -15.94 5.57 -13.11
C ARG A 229 -16.01 4.36 -14.03
N GLY A 230 -16.87 3.36 -13.72
CA GLY A 230 -17.02 2.16 -14.54
C GLY A 230 -15.82 1.20 -14.51
N PHE A 231 -14.97 1.28 -13.47
CA PHE A 231 -13.84 0.36 -13.31
C PHE A 231 -14.36 -1.09 -13.23
N PRO A 232 -13.76 -2.05 -13.95
CA PRO A 232 -14.27 -3.42 -13.99
C PRO A 232 -14.27 -4.07 -12.58
N LEU A 233 -15.44 -4.49 -12.08
CA LEU A 233 -15.57 -5.10 -10.76
C LEU A 233 -14.70 -6.37 -10.60
N PRO A 234 -14.60 -7.28 -11.57
CA PRO A 234 -13.70 -8.44 -11.45
C PRO A 234 -12.24 -8.02 -11.22
N ARG A 235 -11.77 -6.97 -11.91
CA ARG A 235 -10.41 -6.45 -11.72
C ARG A 235 -10.24 -5.82 -10.33
N LEU A 236 -11.24 -5.07 -9.86
CA LEU A 236 -11.21 -4.52 -8.51
C LEU A 236 -11.13 -5.62 -7.45
N VAL A 237 -11.93 -6.68 -7.58
CA VAL A 237 -11.89 -7.83 -6.67
C VAL A 237 -10.53 -8.53 -6.73
N GLU A 238 -9.97 -8.76 -7.93
CA GLU A 238 -8.66 -9.37 -8.11
C GLU A 238 -7.56 -8.60 -7.36
N LEU A 239 -7.60 -7.26 -7.40
CA LEU A 239 -6.62 -6.41 -6.72
C LEU A 239 -6.66 -6.51 -5.18
N PHE A 240 -7.75 -7.01 -4.61
CA PHE A 240 -7.90 -7.28 -3.17
C PHE A 240 -7.73 -8.75 -2.79
N THR A 241 -7.68 -9.66 -3.77
CA THR A 241 -7.69 -11.12 -3.54
C THR A 241 -6.47 -11.80 -4.16
N ASP A 242 -6.55 -12.19 -5.43
CA ASP A 242 -5.49 -12.92 -6.13
C ASP A 242 -4.23 -12.08 -6.35
N GLY A 243 -4.36 -10.78 -6.54
CA GLY A 243 -3.24 -9.85 -6.68
C GLY A 243 -2.27 -9.93 -5.49
N PRO A 244 -2.71 -9.59 -4.27
CA PRO A 244 -1.84 -9.69 -3.09
C PRO A 244 -1.35 -11.13 -2.82
N ARG A 245 -2.13 -12.16 -3.13
CA ARG A 245 -1.66 -13.55 -2.99
C ARG A 245 -0.50 -13.85 -3.93
N ARG A 246 -0.56 -13.39 -5.19
CA ARG A 246 0.56 -13.51 -6.16
C ARG A 246 1.80 -12.74 -5.67
N VAL A 247 1.62 -11.52 -5.13
CA VAL A 247 2.71 -10.74 -4.53
C VAL A 247 3.39 -11.54 -3.42
N LEU A 248 2.63 -12.17 -2.55
CA LEU A 248 3.14 -12.93 -1.41
C LEU A 248 3.59 -14.36 -1.78
N GLY A 249 3.31 -14.84 -2.99
CA GLY A 249 3.59 -16.23 -3.39
C GLY A 249 2.67 -17.25 -2.72
N LEU A 250 1.48 -16.83 -2.31
CA LEU A 250 0.48 -17.68 -1.71
C LEU A 250 -0.38 -18.36 -2.79
N PRO A 251 -0.87 -19.59 -2.57
CA PRO A 251 -1.75 -20.26 -3.50
C PRO A 251 -3.09 -19.49 -3.62
N PRO A 252 -3.75 -19.52 -4.81
CA PRO A 252 -5.08 -18.93 -4.97
C PRO A 252 -6.10 -19.60 -4.05
N LEU A 253 -7.19 -18.88 -3.76
CA LEU A 253 -8.37 -19.43 -3.08
C LEU A 253 -9.52 -19.50 -4.08
N PRO A 254 -9.74 -20.63 -4.74
CA PRO A 254 -10.77 -20.73 -5.75
C PRO A 254 -12.17 -20.70 -5.11
N LEU A 255 -13.10 -20.07 -5.81
CA LEU A 255 -14.53 -20.12 -5.47
C LEU A 255 -15.18 -21.26 -6.25
N GLU A 256 -15.04 -22.49 -5.75
CA GLU A 256 -15.56 -23.71 -6.41
C GLU A 256 -16.05 -24.72 -5.36
N GLU A 257 -16.90 -25.66 -5.78
CA GLU A 257 -17.40 -26.72 -4.91
C GLU A 257 -16.24 -27.59 -4.38
N GLY A 258 -16.23 -27.83 -3.07
CA GLY A 258 -15.20 -28.61 -2.38
C GLY A 258 -14.00 -27.79 -1.92
N ALA A 259 -13.87 -26.52 -2.32
CA ALA A 259 -12.84 -25.62 -1.80
C ALA A 259 -13.16 -25.17 -0.37
N GLU A 260 -12.11 -24.78 0.36
CA GLU A 260 -12.29 -24.18 1.69
C GLU A 260 -13.03 -22.83 1.57
N ALA A 261 -14.12 -22.69 2.31
CA ALA A 261 -14.95 -21.48 2.27
C ALA A 261 -14.29 -20.32 3.03
N SER A 262 -13.46 -19.53 2.34
CA SER A 262 -12.94 -18.24 2.79
C SER A 262 -13.44 -17.17 1.83
N LEU A 263 -14.56 -16.52 2.16
CA LEU A 263 -15.28 -15.63 1.24
C LEU A 263 -15.99 -14.49 1.97
N VAL A 264 -16.31 -13.44 1.21
CA VAL A 264 -17.03 -12.27 1.68
C VAL A 264 -18.27 -12.05 0.82
N LEU A 265 -19.43 -11.85 1.45
CA LEU A 265 -20.62 -11.36 0.78
C LEU A 265 -20.70 -9.84 0.94
N LEU A 266 -20.83 -9.13 -0.17
CA LEU A 266 -20.89 -7.67 -0.22
C LEU A 266 -22.32 -7.20 -0.52
N SER A 267 -22.77 -6.16 0.17
CA SER A 267 -24.03 -5.47 -0.11
C SER A 267 -23.80 -4.22 -0.95
N PRO A 268 -24.47 -4.05 -2.09
CA PRO A 268 -24.40 -2.81 -2.87
C PRO A 268 -25.12 -1.63 -2.18
N LYS A 269 -25.88 -1.88 -1.11
CA LYS A 269 -26.64 -0.84 -0.41
C LYS A 269 -25.71 0.24 0.13
N GLU A 270 -26.00 1.48 -0.23
CA GLU A 270 -25.25 2.64 0.21
C GLU A 270 -25.57 3.02 1.66
N ARG A 271 -24.53 3.43 2.39
CA ARG A 271 -24.63 4.01 3.74
C ARG A 271 -23.48 5.00 4.00
N PRO A 272 -23.67 5.99 4.90
CA PRO A 272 -22.61 6.90 5.27
C PRO A 272 -21.49 6.17 6.03
N VAL A 273 -20.26 6.62 5.84
CA VAL A 273 -19.12 6.22 6.65
C VAL A 273 -19.28 6.83 8.04
N ASP A 274 -19.50 5.97 9.01
CA ASP A 274 -19.56 6.34 10.43
C ASP A 274 -18.36 5.77 11.19
N PRO A 275 -17.32 6.60 11.47
CA PRO A 275 -16.15 6.14 12.19
C PRO A 275 -16.42 5.65 13.62
N SER A 276 -17.55 6.03 14.22
CA SER A 276 -17.94 5.56 15.56
C SER A 276 -18.23 4.06 15.60
N ALA A 277 -18.63 3.51 14.43
CA ALA A 277 -18.95 2.08 14.25
C ALA A 277 -17.70 1.23 13.92
N PHE A 278 -16.51 1.82 13.74
CA PHE A 278 -15.30 1.07 13.38
C PHE A 278 -14.86 0.12 14.49
N ALA A 279 -14.37 -1.05 14.11
CA ALA A 279 -13.72 -2.00 15.02
C ALA A 279 -12.33 -1.50 15.46
N SER A 280 -11.66 -0.72 14.60
CA SER A 280 -10.41 -0.03 14.92
C SER A 280 -10.60 0.89 16.12
N LYS A 281 -9.54 1.04 16.94
CA LYS A 281 -9.50 2.03 18.03
C LYS A 281 -9.48 3.47 17.51
N ALA A 282 -9.08 3.69 16.24
CA ALA A 282 -9.13 4.99 15.59
C ALA A 282 -10.57 5.30 15.16
N ARG A 283 -11.24 6.17 15.89
CA ARG A 283 -12.64 6.58 15.65
C ARG A 283 -12.72 7.84 14.78
N TYR A 284 -11.91 7.89 13.72
CA TYR A 284 -11.91 8.96 12.72
C TYR A 284 -11.63 8.39 11.33
N SER A 285 -11.98 9.16 10.30
CA SER A 285 -11.71 8.80 8.90
C SER A 285 -11.69 10.06 8.05
N PRO A 286 -10.76 10.18 7.07
CA PRO A 286 -10.82 11.23 6.04
C PRO A 286 -12.14 11.22 5.24
N TRP A 287 -12.78 10.07 5.16
CA TRP A 287 -14.02 9.86 4.39
C TRP A 287 -15.27 9.85 5.27
N ALA A 288 -15.21 10.35 6.52
CA ALA A 288 -16.38 10.41 7.40
C ALA A 288 -17.54 11.13 6.72
N GLY A 289 -18.74 10.53 6.76
CA GLY A 289 -19.94 11.06 6.12
C GLY A 289 -20.07 10.80 4.61
N TRP A 290 -19.02 10.28 3.93
CA TRP A 290 -19.15 9.85 2.54
C TRP A 290 -20.15 8.68 2.45
N VAL A 291 -21.01 8.69 1.41
CA VAL A 291 -21.99 7.64 1.18
C VAL A 291 -21.39 6.58 0.24
N LEU A 292 -21.20 5.37 0.75
CA LEU A 292 -20.48 4.28 0.07
C LEU A 292 -21.35 3.02 0.01
N GLY A 293 -21.30 2.31 -1.12
CA GLY A 293 -21.81 0.96 -1.32
C GLY A 293 -20.71 -0.10 -1.21
N GLY A 294 -21.05 -1.39 -1.40
CA GLY A 294 -20.04 -2.47 -1.39
C GLY A 294 -19.58 -2.91 0.00
N TRP A 295 -20.42 -2.75 1.00
CA TRP A 295 -20.07 -3.11 2.38
C TRP A 295 -20.09 -4.61 2.62
N PRO A 296 -19.12 -5.19 3.36
CA PRO A 296 -19.18 -6.58 3.80
C PRO A 296 -20.38 -6.78 4.74
N VAL A 297 -21.20 -7.80 4.45
CA VAL A 297 -22.35 -8.19 5.26
C VAL A 297 -22.21 -9.60 5.83
N LEU A 298 -21.36 -10.43 5.24
CA LEU A 298 -21.00 -11.74 5.76
C LEU A 298 -19.55 -12.03 5.40
N THR A 299 -18.76 -12.51 6.35
CA THR A 299 -17.38 -12.97 6.10
C THR A 299 -17.19 -14.35 6.69
N LEU A 300 -16.73 -15.28 5.86
CA LEU A 300 -16.32 -16.63 6.27
C LEU A 300 -14.79 -16.75 6.13
N VAL A 301 -14.19 -17.40 7.11
CA VAL A 301 -12.78 -17.80 7.09
C VAL A 301 -12.70 -19.28 7.46
N ALA A 302 -12.16 -20.10 6.56
CA ALA A 302 -12.08 -21.56 6.73
C ALA A 302 -13.43 -22.17 7.15
N GLY A 303 -14.53 -21.77 6.49
CA GLY A 303 -15.88 -22.24 6.77
C GLY A 303 -16.56 -21.67 8.02
N ARG A 304 -15.88 -20.79 8.78
CA ARG A 304 -16.43 -20.17 9.98
C ARG A 304 -16.92 -18.75 9.69
N ILE A 305 -18.12 -18.42 10.13
CA ILE A 305 -18.62 -17.06 10.10
C ILE A 305 -17.85 -16.23 11.14
N VAL A 306 -17.12 -15.19 10.67
CA VAL A 306 -16.34 -14.28 11.54
C VAL A 306 -16.96 -12.87 11.57
N HIS A 307 -17.84 -12.55 10.63
CA HIS A 307 -18.62 -11.31 10.60
C HIS A 307 -19.99 -11.57 9.97
N GLU A 308 -21.05 -11.03 10.57
CA GLU A 308 -22.41 -11.11 10.06
C GLU A 308 -23.18 -9.80 10.34
N ALA A 309 -23.70 -9.19 9.28
CA ALA A 309 -24.51 -7.98 9.29
C ALA A 309 -25.63 -8.05 8.24
N LEU A 310 -26.27 -9.22 8.11
CA LEU A 310 -27.32 -9.53 7.12
C LEU A 310 -28.70 -8.91 7.42
N LYS A 311 -28.79 -7.85 8.22
CA LYS A 311 -30.08 -7.20 8.59
C LYS A 311 -30.49 -6.15 7.57
#